data_ca4e935fdec1e1db4c722d98113ec9ba
#
_entry.id   ca4e935fdec1e1db4c722d98113ec9ba
#
_cell.length_a   1.000
_cell.length_b   1.000
_cell.length_c   1.000
_cell.angle_alpha   90.00
_cell.angle_beta   90.00
_cell.angle_gamma   90.00
#
_symmetry.space_group_name_H-M   'P 1'
#
loop_
_entity.id
_entity.type
_entity.pdbx_description
1 polymer ?
#
loop_
_entity_poly.entity_id
_entity_poly.type
_entity_poly.pdbx_seq_one_letter_code
_entity_poly.pdbx_strand_id
1 'polypeptide(L)'
;MMATRGLLGGLRAAARALSTMADGSRRGILRVKTSFNNTIVTLTKENGDTLAWASGGSCGFKKSKRKSALAATSALDVIVQKAKSLSFASLIVRMSGPGKVHRELLTRCAASGVRIDAIQNVTPMPHNGCRRPKARRV
;
A
#
# COMPACT_ATOMS: atom_id res chain seq x y z
N MET A 1 -43.65 31.69 10.96
CA MET A 1 -43.57 30.24 10.74
C MET A 1 -42.60 29.93 9.59
N MET A 2 -41.29 30.16 9.79
CA MET A 2 -40.26 29.86 8.79
C MET A 2 -38.95 29.65 9.54
N ALA A 3 -38.51 28.42 9.75
CA ALA A 3 -37.10 28.04 9.97
C ALA A 3 -36.96 26.60 10.50
N THR A 4 -37.19 25.58 9.68
CA THR A 4 -36.78 24.21 10.05
C THR A 4 -36.28 23.37 8.86
N ARG A 5 -36.08 23.96 7.68
CA ARG A 5 -35.62 23.20 6.49
C ARG A 5 -34.11 23.04 6.35
N GLY A 6 -33.29 23.80 7.07
CA GLY A 6 -31.83 23.77 6.92
C GLY A 6 -31.09 22.65 7.68
N LEU A 7 -31.61 22.24 8.82
CA LEU A 7 -30.94 21.27 9.72
C LEU A 7 -31.03 19.81 9.24
N LEU A 8 -32.09 19.44 8.53
CA LEU A 8 -32.27 18.07 8.02
C LEU A 8 -31.38 17.73 6.82
N GLY A 9 -30.94 18.74 6.06
CA GLY A 9 -30.02 18.56 4.92
C GLY A 9 -28.60 18.16 5.36
N GLY A 10 -28.11 18.81 6.41
CA GLY A 10 -26.79 18.52 6.96
C GLY A 10 -26.66 17.13 7.60
N LEU A 11 -27.69 16.72 8.33
CA LEU A 11 -27.76 15.37 8.95
C LEU A 11 -27.84 14.25 7.91
N ARG A 12 -28.55 14.47 6.80
CA ARG A 12 -28.62 13.50 5.70
C ARG A 12 -27.30 13.40 4.92
N ALA A 13 -26.58 14.50 4.76
CA ALA A 13 -25.27 14.51 4.13
C ALA A 13 -24.22 13.82 5.01
N ALA A 14 -24.23 14.08 6.33
CA ALA A 14 -23.37 13.42 7.30
C ALA A 14 -23.70 11.92 7.42
N ALA A 15 -24.98 11.54 7.45
CA ALA A 15 -25.40 10.14 7.47
C ALA A 15 -25.02 9.41 6.16
N ARG A 16 -25.08 10.09 5.01
CA ARG A 16 -24.62 9.53 3.73
C ARG A 16 -23.11 9.40 3.66
N ALA A 17 -22.35 10.32 4.26
CA ALA A 17 -20.90 10.22 4.41
C ALA A 17 -20.51 9.10 5.39
N LEU A 18 -21.28 8.88 6.45
CA LEU A 18 -21.10 7.77 7.39
C LEU A 18 -21.53 6.42 6.80
N SER A 19 -22.57 6.36 5.97
CA SER A 19 -22.99 5.12 5.31
C SER A 19 -22.02 4.67 4.21
N THR A 20 -21.35 5.59 3.53
CA THR A 20 -20.21 5.25 2.65
C THR A 20 -18.98 4.78 3.42
N MET A 21 -18.95 4.99 4.74
CA MET A 21 -17.91 4.50 5.64
C MET A 21 -18.17 3.08 6.19
N ALA A 22 -19.41 2.59 6.10
CA ALA A 22 -19.85 1.33 6.71
C ALA A 22 -19.95 0.15 5.75
N ASP A 23 -19.56 0.34 4.48
CA ASP A 23 -19.57 -0.77 3.52
C ASP A 23 -18.34 -1.65 3.74
N GLY A 24 -18.56 -2.86 4.29
CA GLY A 24 -17.55 -3.88 4.53
C GLY A 24 -16.89 -4.44 3.25
N SER A 25 -17.07 -3.77 2.11
CA SER A 25 -16.46 -4.09 0.83
C SER A 25 -15.34 -3.13 0.42
N ARG A 26 -14.70 -2.44 1.38
CA ARG A 26 -13.57 -1.57 1.04
C ARG A 26 -12.42 -2.37 0.44
N ARG A 27 -12.25 -2.22 -0.85
CA ARG A 27 -11.08 -2.70 -1.56
C ARG A 27 -9.96 -1.67 -1.48
N GLY A 28 -8.74 -2.15 -1.24
CA GLY A 28 -7.56 -1.32 -1.26
C GLY A 28 -6.50 -1.89 -2.20
N ILE A 29 -5.52 -1.07 -2.53
CA ILE A 29 -4.37 -1.47 -3.32
C ILE A 29 -3.13 -1.37 -2.44
N LEU A 30 -2.47 -2.50 -2.23
CA LEU A 30 -1.17 -2.59 -1.57
C LEU A 30 -0.07 -2.60 -2.63
N ARG A 31 0.63 -1.49 -2.77
CA ARG A 31 1.77 -1.36 -3.70
C ARG A 31 3.07 -1.66 -2.98
N VAL A 32 3.80 -2.65 -3.46
CA VAL A 32 5.12 -3.03 -2.95
C VAL A 32 6.14 -2.76 -4.04
N LYS A 33 6.98 -1.75 -3.82
CA LYS A 33 8.10 -1.42 -4.69
C LYS A 33 9.40 -1.86 -4.05
N THR A 34 10.02 -2.89 -4.61
CA THR A 34 11.34 -3.37 -4.20
C THR A 34 12.41 -2.82 -5.14
N SER A 35 13.50 -2.38 -4.57
CA SER A 35 14.73 -2.04 -5.27
C SER A 35 15.88 -2.86 -4.71
N PHE A 36 17.06 -2.79 -5.30
CA PHE A 36 18.24 -3.49 -4.75
C PHE A 36 18.67 -2.97 -3.37
N ASN A 37 18.26 -1.77 -2.97
CA ASN A 37 18.72 -1.10 -1.75
C ASN A 37 17.60 -0.74 -0.77
N ASN A 38 16.32 -0.85 -1.15
CA ASN A 38 15.21 -0.48 -0.28
C ASN A 38 13.91 -1.15 -0.74
N THR A 39 12.96 -1.28 0.18
CA THR A 39 11.58 -1.68 -0.11
C THR A 39 10.65 -0.60 0.41
N ILE A 40 9.69 -0.20 -0.41
CA ILE A 40 8.65 0.78 -0.07
C ILE A 40 7.31 0.10 -0.23
N VAL A 41 6.49 0.18 0.79
CA VAL A 41 5.13 -0.35 0.82
C VAL A 41 4.16 0.81 0.96
N THR A 42 3.14 0.87 0.11
CA THR A 42 2.15 1.95 0.10
C THR A 42 0.75 1.34 0.04
N LEU A 43 -0.11 1.79 0.94
CA LEU A 43 -1.53 1.45 0.96
C LEU A 43 -2.32 2.59 0.32
N THR A 44 -3.09 2.29 -0.70
CA THR A 44 -3.95 3.26 -1.38
C THR A 44 -5.40 2.77 -1.43
N LYS A 45 -6.33 3.70 -1.55
CA LYS A 45 -7.70 3.39 -1.95
C LYS A 45 -7.70 2.93 -3.42
N GLU A 46 -8.83 2.44 -3.87
CA GLU A 46 -9.04 2.06 -5.27
C GLU A 46 -8.87 3.26 -6.22
N ASN A 47 -9.27 4.44 -5.80
CA ASN A 47 -9.10 5.73 -6.51
C ASN A 47 -7.64 6.19 -6.62
N GLY A 48 -6.70 5.54 -5.94
CA GLY A 48 -5.29 5.92 -5.95
C GLY A 48 -4.84 6.81 -4.78
N ASP A 49 -5.75 7.29 -3.93
CA ASP A 49 -5.41 8.11 -2.77
C ASP A 49 -4.55 7.33 -1.79
N THR A 50 -3.38 7.86 -1.45
CA THR A 50 -2.48 7.23 -0.49
C THR A 50 -2.96 7.43 0.95
N LEU A 51 -3.16 6.34 1.66
CA LEU A 51 -3.60 6.33 3.06
C LEU A 51 -2.45 6.14 4.05
N ALA A 52 -1.48 5.31 3.66
CA ALA A 52 -0.31 5.04 4.48
C ALA A 52 0.85 4.55 3.61
N TRP A 53 2.06 4.79 4.07
CA TRP A 53 3.26 4.25 3.46
C TRP A 53 4.29 3.89 4.54
N ALA A 54 5.13 2.94 4.24
CA ALA A 54 6.28 2.57 5.06
C ALA A 54 7.44 2.10 4.17
N SER A 55 8.63 2.22 4.67
CA SER A 55 9.84 1.77 3.98
C SER A 55 10.85 1.20 4.97
N GLY A 56 11.85 0.49 4.50
CA GLY A 56 12.93 0.03 5.36
C GLY A 56 13.60 1.18 6.13
N GLY A 57 13.64 2.39 5.55
CA GLY A 57 14.19 3.57 6.22
C GLY A 57 13.28 4.12 7.33
N SER A 58 11.97 4.19 7.11
CA SER A 58 11.01 4.66 8.12
C SER A 58 10.88 3.69 9.30
N CYS A 59 11.17 2.40 9.10
CA CYS A 59 11.22 1.38 10.16
C CYS A 59 12.54 1.38 10.95
N GLY A 60 13.40 2.40 10.80
CA GLY A 60 14.63 2.55 11.58
C GLY A 60 15.88 1.88 10.99
N PHE A 61 15.76 1.18 9.85
CA PHE A 61 16.92 0.57 9.21
C PHE A 61 17.77 1.61 8.48
N LYS A 62 19.06 1.68 8.77
CA LYS A 62 19.97 2.67 8.18
C LYS A 62 20.92 2.02 7.15
N LYS A 63 21.35 2.84 6.19
CA LYS A 63 22.40 2.46 5.19
C LYS A 63 22.08 1.12 4.49
N SER A 64 23.02 0.18 4.48
CA SER A 64 22.90 -1.13 3.83
C SER A 64 21.85 -2.06 4.47
N LYS A 65 21.48 -1.85 5.73
CA LYS A 65 20.47 -2.66 6.41
C LYS A 65 19.06 -2.52 5.80
N ARG A 66 18.79 -1.42 5.09
CA ARG A 66 17.49 -1.18 4.39
C ARG A 66 17.19 -2.20 3.29
N LYS A 67 18.21 -2.84 2.72
CA LYS A 67 18.05 -3.87 1.67
C LYS A 67 17.72 -5.26 2.22
N SER A 68 17.70 -5.44 3.54
CA SER A 68 17.44 -6.74 4.16
C SER A 68 15.96 -7.15 4.00
N ALA A 69 15.71 -8.45 3.97
CA ALA A 69 14.36 -8.99 4.00
C ALA A 69 13.61 -8.56 5.27
N LEU A 70 14.31 -8.50 6.41
CA LEU A 70 13.74 -8.04 7.67
C LEU A 70 13.23 -6.59 7.60
N ALA A 71 13.93 -5.68 6.93
CA ALA A 71 13.47 -4.30 6.73
C ALA A 71 12.20 -4.25 5.87
N ALA A 72 12.12 -5.11 4.85
CA ALA A 72 10.96 -5.20 3.98
C ALA A 72 9.74 -5.76 4.71
N THR A 73 9.91 -6.82 5.51
CA THR A 73 8.82 -7.40 6.31
C THR A 73 8.33 -6.45 7.39
N SER A 74 9.23 -5.74 8.09
CA SER A 74 8.85 -4.72 9.07
C SER A 74 8.03 -3.59 8.45
N ALA A 75 8.42 -3.12 7.27
CA ALA A 75 7.65 -2.10 6.54
C ALA A 75 6.26 -2.62 6.13
N LEU A 76 6.16 -3.89 5.73
CA LEU A 76 4.89 -4.52 5.40
C LEU A 76 3.99 -4.64 6.64
N ASP A 77 4.53 -5.13 7.76
CA ASP A 77 3.76 -5.35 9.00
C ASP A 77 3.11 -4.04 9.47
N VAL A 78 3.82 -2.91 9.41
CA VAL A 78 3.27 -1.58 9.73
C VAL A 78 2.06 -1.25 8.85
N ILE A 79 2.17 -1.48 7.54
CA ILE A 79 1.11 -1.16 6.59
C ILE A 79 -0.08 -2.12 6.72
N VAL A 80 0.17 -3.39 6.94
CA VAL A 80 -0.90 -4.39 7.15
C VAL A 80 -1.69 -4.11 8.43
N GLN A 81 -1.03 -3.73 9.52
CA GLN A 81 -1.71 -3.28 10.73
C GLN A 81 -2.56 -2.05 10.46
N LYS A 82 -2.06 -1.09 9.67
CA LYS A 82 -2.83 0.09 9.27
C LYS A 82 -4.02 -0.28 8.39
N ALA A 83 -3.87 -1.23 7.47
CA ALA A 83 -4.97 -1.73 6.64
C ALA A 83 -6.08 -2.36 7.50
N LYS A 84 -5.72 -3.13 8.51
CA LYS A 84 -6.67 -3.69 9.49
C LYS A 84 -7.39 -2.60 10.27
N SER A 85 -6.68 -1.60 10.77
CA SER A 85 -7.28 -0.48 11.52
C SER A 85 -8.25 0.35 10.67
N LEU A 86 -8.08 0.36 9.35
CA LEU A 86 -8.95 1.03 8.39
C LEU A 86 -10.08 0.11 7.86
N SER A 87 -10.19 -1.13 8.39
CA SER A 87 -11.23 -2.10 8.05
C SER A 87 -11.34 -2.39 6.55
N PHE A 88 -10.19 -2.61 5.88
CA PHE A 88 -10.21 -3.10 4.50
C PHE A 88 -10.65 -4.56 4.46
N ALA A 89 -11.66 -4.84 3.64
CA ALA A 89 -12.18 -6.20 3.44
C ALA A 89 -11.23 -7.04 2.59
N SER A 90 -10.67 -6.44 1.55
CA SER A 90 -9.72 -7.11 0.67
C SER A 90 -8.69 -6.16 0.07
N LEU A 91 -7.54 -6.71 -0.32
CA LEU A 91 -6.44 -5.98 -0.92
C LEU A 91 -6.03 -6.60 -2.26
N ILE A 92 -5.77 -5.73 -3.24
CA ILE A 92 -5.07 -6.08 -4.47
C ILE A 92 -3.59 -5.76 -4.25
N VAL A 93 -2.73 -6.78 -4.32
CA VAL A 93 -1.29 -6.60 -4.12
C VAL A 93 -0.61 -6.36 -5.47
N ARG A 94 -0.02 -5.18 -5.64
CA ARG A 94 0.76 -4.79 -6.81
C ARG A 94 2.25 -4.76 -6.46
N MET A 95 3.02 -5.63 -7.08
CA MET A 95 4.46 -5.75 -6.83
C MET A 95 5.26 -5.23 -8.01
N SER A 96 6.37 -4.54 -7.73
CA SER A 96 7.32 -4.10 -8.74
C SER A 96 8.76 -4.23 -8.24
N GLY A 97 9.68 -4.58 -9.14
CA GLY A 97 11.10 -4.70 -8.89
C GLY A 97 11.59 -6.14 -8.69
N PRO A 98 12.82 -6.35 -8.21
CA PRO A 98 13.41 -7.68 -8.07
C PRO A 98 12.65 -8.55 -7.07
N GLY A 99 12.32 -9.78 -7.48
CA GLY A 99 11.41 -10.69 -6.77
C GLY A 99 11.93 -11.36 -5.50
N LYS A 100 13.13 -11.03 -5.03
CA LYS A 100 13.77 -11.73 -3.88
C LYS A 100 12.93 -11.74 -2.60
N VAL A 101 12.15 -10.70 -2.37
CA VAL A 101 11.36 -10.51 -1.13
C VAL A 101 9.87 -10.76 -1.36
N HIS A 102 9.42 -10.90 -2.61
CA HIS A 102 7.99 -10.96 -2.93
C HIS A 102 7.29 -12.15 -2.26
N ARG A 103 7.91 -13.33 -2.28
CA ARG A 103 7.35 -14.54 -1.67
C ARG A 103 7.13 -14.37 -0.17
N GLU A 104 8.11 -13.82 0.52
CA GLU A 104 8.05 -13.59 1.96
C GLU A 104 6.97 -12.56 2.33
N LEU A 105 6.86 -11.50 1.53
CA LEU A 105 5.81 -10.49 1.70
C LEU A 105 4.41 -11.10 1.54
N LEU A 106 4.20 -11.96 0.54
CA LEU A 106 2.93 -12.63 0.33
C LEU A 106 2.57 -13.57 1.48
N THR A 107 3.53 -14.34 1.97
CA THR A 107 3.34 -15.22 3.14
C THR A 107 2.93 -14.40 4.36
N ARG A 108 3.56 -13.25 4.59
CA ARG A 108 3.22 -12.33 5.68
C ARG A 108 1.83 -11.72 5.53
N CYS A 109 1.46 -11.31 4.32
CA CYS A 109 0.11 -10.83 4.05
C CYS A 109 -0.94 -11.90 4.36
N ALA A 110 -0.73 -13.13 3.92
CA ALA A 110 -1.62 -14.25 4.18
C ALA A 110 -1.72 -14.55 5.70
N ALA A 111 -0.59 -14.61 6.40
CA ALA A 111 -0.54 -14.84 7.85
C ALA A 111 -1.25 -13.74 8.66
N SER A 112 -1.33 -12.54 8.12
CA SER A 112 -2.00 -11.41 8.79
C SER A 112 -3.53 -11.50 8.77
N GLY A 113 -4.12 -12.44 8.03
CA GLY A 113 -5.58 -12.60 7.91
C GLY A 113 -6.28 -11.54 7.05
N VAL A 114 -5.52 -10.72 6.30
CA VAL A 114 -6.09 -9.81 5.31
C VAL A 114 -6.34 -10.57 4.02
N ARG A 115 -7.57 -10.50 3.51
CA ARG A 115 -7.93 -11.17 2.26
C ARG A 115 -7.20 -10.52 1.07
N ILE A 116 -6.52 -11.32 0.27
CA ILE A 116 -5.89 -10.90 -0.98
C ILE A 116 -6.79 -11.36 -2.13
N ASP A 117 -7.32 -10.41 -2.90
CA ASP A 117 -8.17 -10.70 -4.06
C ASP A 117 -7.33 -11.02 -5.30
N ALA A 118 -6.25 -10.28 -5.51
CA ALA A 118 -5.39 -10.46 -6.66
C ALA A 118 -3.95 -10.06 -6.37
N ILE A 119 -3.02 -10.70 -7.09
CA ILE A 119 -1.61 -10.37 -7.08
C ILE A 119 -1.20 -10.00 -8.51
N GLN A 120 -0.65 -8.80 -8.67
CA GLN A 120 -0.25 -8.25 -9.95
C GLN A 120 1.25 -7.90 -9.94
N ASN A 121 1.98 -8.39 -10.91
CA ASN A 121 3.34 -7.91 -11.16
C ASN A 121 3.27 -6.72 -12.12
N VAL A 122 3.66 -5.55 -11.64
CA VAL A 122 3.65 -4.28 -12.38
C VAL A 122 5.06 -3.76 -12.61
N THR A 123 6.04 -4.63 -12.65
CA THR A 123 7.43 -4.26 -12.93
C THR A 123 7.53 -3.70 -14.35
N PRO A 124 7.95 -2.44 -14.52
CA PRO A 124 8.06 -1.84 -15.84
C PRO A 124 9.18 -2.50 -16.63
N MET A 125 8.90 -2.86 -17.87
CA MET A 125 9.89 -3.35 -18.84
C MET A 125 10.04 -2.32 -19.96
N PRO A 126 11.17 -1.59 -20.02
CA PRO A 126 11.40 -0.64 -21.10
C PRO A 126 11.61 -1.37 -22.44
N HIS A 127 10.95 -0.90 -23.48
CA HIS A 127 11.17 -1.36 -24.86
C HIS A 127 12.34 -0.56 -25.45
N ASN A 128 13.57 -1.01 -25.19
CA ASN A 128 14.80 -0.35 -25.65
C ASN A 128 14.86 1.15 -25.29
N GLY A 129 14.43 1.50 -24.09
CA GLY A 129 14.35 2.87 -23.57
C GLY A 129 15.69 3.62 -23.51
N CYS A 130 15.79 4.59 -22.62
CA CYS A 130 16.99 5.42 -22.46
C CYS A 130 18.24 4.61 -22.16
N ARG A 131 19.35 4.96 -22.82
CA ARG A 131 20.65 4.33 -22.57
C ARG A 131 21.09 4.61 -21.12
N ARG A 132 21.49 3.56 -20.42
CA ARG A 132 22.01 3.69 -19.07
C ARG A 132 23.36 4.42 -19.03
N PRO A 133 23.71 5.13 -17.94
CA PRO A 133 25.02 5.72 -17.78
C PRO A 133 26.11 4.63 -17.87
N LYS A 134 27.24 4.97 -18.46
CA LYS A 134 28.39 4.06 -18.56
C LYS A 134 28.92 3.74 -17.16
N ALA A 135 29.55 2.57 -17.01
CA ALA A 135 30.26 2.22 -15.80
C ALA A 135 31.35 3.27 -15.47
N ARG A 136 31.50 3.58 -14.19
CA ARG A 136 32.60 4.45 -13.74
C ARG A 136 33.93 3.79 -14.10
N ARG A 137 34.81 4.58 -14.69
CA ARG A 137 36.24 4.22 -14.78
C ARG A 137 36.86 4.47 -13.40
N VAL A 138 37.46 3.46 -12.83
CA VAL A 138 38.15 3.51 -11.54
C VAL A 138 39.64 3.51 -11.84
#